data_0a81d5a19dd808f1628e47cc2253bdd3
#
_entry.id   0a81d5a19dd808f1628e47cc2253bdd3
#
_cell.length_a   1.000
_cell.length_b   1.000
_cell.length_c   1.000
_cell.angle_alpha   90.00
_cell.angle_beta   90.00
_cell.angle_gamma   90.00
#
_symmetry.space_group_name_H-M   'P 1'
#
loop_
_entity.id
_entity.type
_entity.pdbx_description
1 polymer ?
#
loop_
_entity_poly.entity_id
_entity_poly.type
_entity_poly.pdbx_seq_one_letter_code
_entity_poly.pdbx_strand_id
1 'polypeptide(L)'
;MNKKSFGNKLVASPYIVWSAIFIIVPLVIMFYFALTDNNGVFTLANITAIGKYKKAFGISILYAAVSTVITLLLAYPMAYFMTKLKISSQRMLFMIVMIPMWMNFLIRTYSWITILSNTGLINTFLQKIGLIDKPIKLLLTPGAVILGMVYDYIPYMILPIYSVMSKLDKSLLEAAEDLGSNSFTKFKRVIFPLTKPGVISGITMVFVPSVSTFYISQKLGGTKTMLIGDTIEY
;
A
#
# COMPACT_ATOMS: atom_id res chain seq x y z
N MET A 1 -27.66 -36.89 9.97
CA MET A 1 -26.79 -35.80 10.47
C MET A 1 -25.33 -36.15 10.17
N ASN A 2 -24.66 -35.38 9.32
CA ASN A 2 -23.41 -35.71 8.67
C ASN A 2 -22.21 -35.57 9.63
N LYS A 3 -21.64 -36.68 10.13
CA LYS A 3 -20.45 -36.68 11.04
C LYS A 3 -19.24 -35.94 10.46
N LYS A 4 -19.10 -35.83 9.15
CA LYS A 4 -18.04 -35.05 8.48
C LYS A 4 -18.19 -33.50 8.69
N SER A 5 -19.41 -32.99 8.83
CA SER A 5 -19.68 -31.56 9.07
C SER A 5 -19.30 -31.12 10.49
N PHE A 6 -19.46 -32.01 11.47
CA PHE A 6 -19.13 -31.71 12.87
C PHE A 6 -17.60 -31.67 13.10
N GLY A 7 -16.86 -32.60 12.52
CA GLY A 7 -15.40 -32.62 12.59
C GLY A 7 -14.77 -31.34 11.98
N ASN A 8 -15.26 -30.88 10.82
CA ASN A 8 -14.77 -29.68 10.19
C ASN A 8 -15.08 -28.40 11.02
N LYS A 9 -16.18 -28.38 11.74
CA LYS A 9 -16.51 -27.25 12.64
C LYS A 9 -15.60 -27.22 13.87
N LEU A 10 -15.21 -28.39 14.39
CA LEU A 10 -14.27 -28.47 15.53
C LEU A 10 -12.86 -28.03 15.17
N VAL A 11 -12.40 -28.37 13.95
CA VAL A 11 -11.09 -27.93 13.45
C VAL A 11 -11.05 -26.40 13.21
N ALA A 12 -12.17 -25.80 12.82
CA ALA A 12 -12.27 -24.35 12.62
C ALA A 12 -12.46 -23.55 13.93
N SER A 13 -12.88 -24.22 15.03
CA SER A 13 -13.23 -23.55 16.28
C SER A 13 -12.10 -22.70 16.90
N PRO A 14 -10.83 -23.12 16.93
CA PRO A 14 -9.76 -22.27 17.47
C PRO A 14 -9.59 -20.96 16.69
N TYR A 15 -9.72 -21.01 15.34
CA TYR A 15 -9.65 -19.84 14.50
C TYR A 15 -10.86 -18.89 14.73
N ILE A 16 -12.06 -19.45 14.87
CA ILE A 16 -13.27 -18.68 15.13
C ILE A 16 -13.17 -17.96 16.49
N VAL A 17 -12.72 -18.68 17.53
CA VAL A 17 -12.52 -18.11 18.88
C VAL A 17 -11.46 -17.00 18.84
N TRP A 18 -10.34 -17.26 18.19
CA TRP A 18 -9.29 -16.27 18.01
C TRP A 18 -9.81 -15.01 17.28
N SER A 19 -10.53 -15.20 16.16
CA SER A 19 -11.12 -14.09 15.40
C SER A 19 -12.17 -13.32 16.22
N ALA A 20 -12.97 -14.01 17.01
CA ALA A 20 -13.95 -13.36 17.89
C ALA A 20 -13.24 -12.47 18.92
N ILE A 21 -12.22 -12.96 19.60
CA ILE A 21 -11.50 -12.23 20.64
C ILE A 21 -10.70 -11.06 20.05
N PHE A 22 -9.96 -11.27 18.95
CA PHE A 22 -9.02 -10.27 18.45
C PHE A 22 -9.57 -9.36 17.34
N ILE A 23 -10.71 -9.69 16.75
CA ILE A 23 -11.34 -8.87 15.72
C ILE A 23 -12.70 -8.35 16.20
N ILE A 24 -13.61 -9.23 16.59
CA ILE A 24 -15.00 -8.82 16.91
C ILE A 24 -15.04 -8.01 18.21
N VAL A 25 -14.39 -8.47 19.28
CA VAL A 25 -14.42 -7.77 20.58
C VAL A 25 -13.85 -6.35 20.46
N PRO A 26 -12.67 -6.09 19.86
CA PRO A 26 -12.19 -4.72 19.68
C PRO A 26 -13.12 -3.85 18.83
N LEU A 27 -13.74 -4.40 17.79
CA LEU A 27 -14.71 -3.66 16.99
C LEU A 27 -15.96 -3.27 17.80
N VAL A 28 -16.48 -4.20 18.60
CA VAL A 28 -17.63 -3.92 19.49
C VAL A 28 -17.28 -2.86 20.52
N ILE A 29 -16.09 -2.95 21.13
CA ILE A 29 -15.58 -1.95 22.08
C ILE A 29 -15.45 -0.57 21.40
N MET A 30 -14.89 -0.53 20.20
CA MET A 30 -14.76 0.72 19.43
C MET A 30 -16.14 1.32 19.12
N PHE A 31 -17.12 0.50 18.71
CA PHE A 31 -18.49 0.93 18.49
C PHE A 31 -19.14 1.46 19.79
N TYR A 32 -18.93 0.78 20.90
CA TYR A 32 -19.43 1.20 22.21
C TYR A 32 -18.89 2.60 22.56
N PHE A 33 -17.58 2.82 22.50
CA PHE A 33 -16.98 4.13 22.79
C PHE A 33 -17.34 5.21 21.76
N ALA A 34 -17.58 4.85 20.51
CA ALA A 34 -18.05 5.80 19.50
C ALA A 34 -19.45 6.36 19.82
N LEU A 35 -20.29 5.55 20.50
CA LEU A 35 -21.68 5.87 20.81
C LEU A 35 -21.92 6.24 22.30
N THR A 36 -20.87 6.31 23.12
CA THR A 36 -20.99 6.65 24.55
C THR A 36 -20.06 7.80 24.93
N ASP A 37 -20.52 8.60 25.88
CA ASP A 37 -19.71 9.63 26.54
C ASP A 37 -18.85 9.01 27.66
N ASN A 38 -17.93 9.80 28.26
CA ASN A 38 -17.05 9.39 29.36
C ASN A 38 -17.81 8.85 30.57
N ASN A 39 -19.07 9.19 30.71
CA ASN A 39 -19.99 8.71 31.76
C ASN A 39 -20.75 7.43 31.35
N GLY A 40 -20.50 6.85 30.18
CA GLY A 40 -21.22 5.68 29.66
C GLY A 40 -22.63 5.98 29.14
N VAL A 41 -23.00 7.25 28.99
CA VAL A 41 -24.31 7.66 28.46
C VAL A 41 -24.27 7.67 26.93
N PHE A 42 -25.32 7.17 26.29
CA PHE A 42 -25.45 7.16 24.85
C PHE A 42 -25.42 8.57 24.27
N THR A 43 -24.49 8.81 23.31
CA THR A 43 -24.34 10.11 22.63
C THR A 43 -23.88 9.93 21.20
N LEU A 44 -24.32 10.83 20.32
CA LEU A 44 -23.81 10.94 18.94
C LEU A 44 -22.75 12.05 18.81
N ALA A 45 -22.35 12.68 19.92
CA ALA A 45 -21.40 13.79 19.91
C ALA A 45 -20.06 13.39 19.31
N ASN A 46 -19.58 12.18 19.60
CA ASN A 46 -18.33 11.67 19.05
C ASN A 46 -18.39 11.53 17.53
N ILE A 47 -19.54 11.08 16.98
CA ILE A 47 -19.73 10.95 15.53
C ILE A 47 -19.80 12.33 14.87
N THR A 48 -20.49 13.30 15.47
CA THR A 48 -20.58 14.67 14.95
C THR A 48 -19.24 15.40 15.02
N ALA A 49 -18.40 15.09 16.03
CA ALA A 49 -17.06 15.63 16.19
C ALA A 49 -16.12 15.23 15.02
N ILE A 50 -16.39 14.12 14.31
CA ILE A 50 -15.62 13.72 13.12
C ILE A 50 -15.61 14.83 12.06
N GLY A 51 -16.64 15.68 12.06
CA GLY A 51 -16.71 16.85 11.18
C GLY A 51 -15.52 17.80 11.29
N LYS A 52 -14.86 17.88 12.45
CA LYS A 52 -13.65 18.68 12.67
C LYS A 52 -12.44 18.18 11.86
N TYR A 53 -12.40 16.90 11.54
CA TYR A 53 -11.29 16.22 10.88
C TYR A 53 -11.48 16.02 9.38
N LYS A 54 -12.55 16.59 8.79
CA LYS A 54 -12.85 16.45 7.34
C LYS A 54 -11.67 16.78 6.44
N LYS A 55 -10.89 17.82 6.79
CA LYS A 55 -9.72 18.23 6.01
C LYS A 55 -8.60 17.18 6.06
N ALA A 56 -8.28 16.68 7.24
CA ALA A 56 -7.27 15.62 7.41
C ALA A 56 -7.69 14.35 6.67
N PHE A 57 -8.97 13.96 6.79
CA PHE A 57 -9.51 12.80 6.08
C PHE A 57 -9.43 12.97 4.55
N GLY A 58 -9.83 14.12 4.02
CA GLY A 58 -9.74 14.43 2.59
C GLY A 58 -8.30 14.40 2.07
N ILE A 59 -7.34 14.96 2.82
CA ILE A 59 -5.92 14.93 2.46
C ILE A 59 -5.39 13.49 2.50
N SER A 60 -5.77 12.69 3.50
CA SER A 60 -5.36 11.29 3.61
C SER A 60 -5.83 10.46 2.42
N ILE A 61 -7.09 10.60 2.02
CA ILE A 61 -7.63 9.93 0.83
C ILE A 61 -6.89 10.38 -0.43
N LEU A 62 -6.63 11.67 -0.58
CA LEU A 62 -5.91 12.20 -1.73
C LEU A 62 -4.48 11.63 -1.83
N TYR A 63 -3.72 11.62 -0.72
CA TYR A 63 -2.36 11.10 -0.71
C TYR A 63 -2.33 9.60 -0.90
N ALA A 64 -3.28 8.87 -0.29
CA ALA A 64 -3.44 7.44 -0.52
C ALA A 64 -3.78 7.14 -1.99
N ALA A 65 -4.67 7.89 -2.60
CA ALA A 65 -5.02 7.72 -4.02
C ALA A 65 -3.82 8.01 -4.93
N VAL A 66 -3.14 9.14 -4.72
CA VAL A 66 -1.96 9.52 -5.53
C VAL A 66 -0.83 8.50 -5.38
N SER A 67 -0.49 8.10 -4.14
CA SER A 67 0.54 7.09 -3.90
C SER A 67 0.16 5.73 -4.50
N THR A 68 -1.11 5.32 -4.40
CA THR A 68 -1.60 4.07 -5.01
C THR A 68 -1.48 4.08 -6.53
N VAL A 69 -1.85 5.19 -7.18
CA VAL A 69 -1.72 5.35 -8.64
C VAL A 69 -0.25 5.29 -9.07
N ILE A 70 0.64 6.03 -8.38
CA ILE A 70 2.08 6.01 -8.68
C ILE A 70 2.64 4.60 -8.46
N THR A 71 2.28 3.97 -7.35
CA THR A 71 2.71 2.59 -7.04
C THR A 71 2.24 1.61 -8.11
N LEU A 72 1.00 1.73 -8.61
CA LEU A 72 0.47 0.89 -9.68
C LEU A 72 1.23 1.10 -10.99
N LEU A 73 1.49 2.37 -11.36
CA LEU A 73 2.23 2.72 -12.58
C LEU A 73 3.66 2.16 -12.57
N LEU A 74 4.30 2.07 -11.40
CA LEU A 74 5.63 1.48 -11.25
C LEU A 74 5.58 -0.05 -11.14
N ALA A 75 4.67 -0.57 -10.34
CA ALA A 75 4.58 -1.99 -10.03
C ALA A 75 4.10 -2.84 -11.21
N TYR A 76 3.17 -2.32 -12.03
CA TYR A 76 2.63 -3.08 -13.14
C TYR A 76 3.67 -3.40 -14.23
N PRO A 77 4.46 -2.41 -14.73
CA PRO A 77 5.56 -2.71 -15.65
C PRO A 77 6.62 -3.63 -15.02
N MET A 78 6.96 -3.42 -13.74
CA MET A 78 7.91 -4.29 -13.04
C MET A 78 7.44 -5.73 -12.98
N ALA A 79 6.19 -5.97 -12.56
CA ALA A 79 5.58 -7.30 -12.53
C ALA A 79 5.56 -7.94 -13.93
N TYR A 80 5.19 -7.17 -14.96
CA TYR A 80 5.20 -7.65 -16.36
C TYR A 80 6.61 -8.01 -16.83
N PHE A 81 7.59 -7.17 -16.56
CA PHE A 81 8.99 -7.46 -16.91
C PHE A 81 9.50 -8.71 -16.20
N MET A 82 9.20 -8.87 -14.91
CA MET A 82 9.58 -10.06 -14.15
C MET A 82 9.07 -11.34 -14.80
N THR A 83 7.85 -11.38 -15.34
CA THR A 83 7.31 -12.59 -15.99
C THR A 83 8.00 -12.97 -17.29
N LYS A 84 8.75 -12.04 -17.92
CA LYS A 84 9.50 -12.29 -19.16
C LYS A 84 10.88 -12.91 -18.92
N LEU A 85 11.36 -12.86 -17.68
CA LEU A 85 12.70 -13.36 -17.34
C LEU A 85 12.70 -14.89 -17.14
N LYS A 86 13.91 -15.46 -17.08
CA LYS A 86 14.10 -16.87 -16.68
C LYS A 86 13.63 -17.06 -15.22
N ILE A 87 13.12 -18.25 -14.89
CA ILE A 87 12.58 -18.58 -13.55
C ILE A 87 13.58 -18.25 -12.43
N SER A 88 14.87 -18.51 -12.64
CA SER A 88 15.91 -18.16 -11.66
C SER A 88 15.96 -16.65 -11.38
N SER A 89 15.93 -15.82 -12.43
CA SER A 89 15.93 -14.37 -12.30
C SER A 89 14.63 -13.83 -11.71
N GLN A 90 13.50 -14.46 -12.03
CA GLN A 90 12.21 -14.11 -11.41
C GLN A 90 12.27 -14.29 -9.88
N ARG A 91 12.78 -15.43 -9.41
CA ARG A 91 12.94 -15.72 -7.97
C ARG A 91 13.87 -14.71 -7.29
N MET A 92 14.99 -14.37 -7.93
CA MET A 92 15.93 -13.39 -7.40
C MET A 92 15.31 -12.00 -7.29
N LEU A 93 14.64 -11.51 -8.34
CA LEU A 93 13.98 -10.21 -8.32
C LEU A 93 12.82 -10.17 -7.30
N PHE A 94 12.06 -11.28 -7.19
CA PHE A 94 11.04 -11.40 -6.17
C PHE A 94 11.63 -11.23 -4.76
N MET A 95 12.74 -11.91 -4.45
CA MET A 95 13.43 -11.75 -3.18
C MET A 95 13.91 -10.30 -2.97
N ILE A 96 14.51 -9.67 -3.97
CA ILE A 96 14.98 -8.28 -3.89
C ILE A 96 13.81 -7.32 -3.58
N VAL A 97 12.65 -7.49 -4.23
CA VAL A 97 11.46 -6.70 -3.97
C VAL A 97 10.94 -6.88 -2.55
N MET A 98 11.12 -8.09 -1.98
CA MET A 98 10.65 -8.42 -0.62
C MET A 98 11.61 -7.97 0.48
N ILE A 99 12.92 -7.79 0.20
CA ILE A 99 13.91 -7.37 1.20
C ILE A 99 13.46 -6.14 2.01
N PRO A 100 12.98 -5.04 1.39
CA PRO A 100 12.52 -3.88 2.14
C PRO A 100 11.42 -4.18 3.15
N MET A 101 10.55 -5.17 2.88
CA MET A 101 9.47 -5.53 3.81
C MET A 101 9.98 -6.18 5.11
N TRP A 102 11.15 -6.83 5.07
CA TRP A 102 11.75 -7.47 6.23
C TRP A 102 12.58 -6.49 7.08
N MET A 103 12.89 -5.33 6.51
CA MET A 103 13.55 -4.26 7.27
C MET A 103 12.58 -3.59 8.22
N ASN A 104 13.09 -3.17 9.38
CA ASN A 104 12.31 -2.41 10.33
C ASN A 104 11.79 -1.11 9.70
N PHE A 105 10.50 -0.87 9.83
CA PHE A 105 9.80 0.28 9.24
C PHE A 105 10.38 1.63 9.69
N LEU A 106 10.79 1.74 10.97
CA LEU A 106 11.38 2.96 11.51
C LEU A 106 12.72 3.27 10.83
N ILE A 107 13.59 2.27 10.69
CA ILE A 107 14.91 2.43 10.06
C ILE A 107 14.73 2.90 8.60
N ARG A 108 13.78 2.34 7.86
CA ARG A 108 13.47 2.75 6.49
C ARG A 108 13.07 4.22 6.42
N THR A 109 12.16 4.64 7.29
CA THR A 109 11.69 6.03 7.33
C THR A 109 12.82 6.99 7.71
N TYR A 110 13.66 6.66 8.68
CA TYR A 110 14.82 7.47 9.04
C TYR A 110 15.86 7.56 7.91
N SER A 111 16.05 6.49 7.14
CA SER A 111 16.92 6.52 5.96
C SER A 111 16.40 7.55 4.93
N TRP A 112 15.09 7.63 4.71
CA TRP A 112 14.50 8.65 3.83
C TRP A 112 14.70 10.07 4.37
N ILE A 113 14.60 10.29 5.69
CA ILE A 113 14.90 11.60 6.30
C ILE A 113 16.34 12.02 5.96
N THR A 114 17.30 11.11 6.12
CA THR A 114 18.72 11.38 5.81
C THR A 114 18.92 11.66 4.32
N ILE A 115 18.30 10.88 3.45
CA ILE A 115 18.43 11.04 1.99
C ILE A 115 17.83 12.35 1.49
N LEU A 116 16.66 12.75 2.02
CA LEU A 116 15.90 13.93 1.61
C LEU A 116 16.29 15.21 2.34
N SER A 117 17.18 15.16 3.34
CA SER A 117 17.63 16.34 4.08
C SER A 117 18.35 17.35 3.18
N ASN A 118 18.49 18.60 3.65
CA ASN A 118 19.19 19.63 2.89
C ASN A 118 20.65 19.27 2.60
N THR A 119 21.30 18.54 3.51
CA THR A 119 22.66 17.99 3.37
C THR A 119 22.67 16.52 2.95
N GLY A 120 21.50 16.01 2.53
CA GLY A 120 21.31 14.61 2.16
C GLY A 120 21.88 14.25 0.79
N LEU A 121 21.88 12.96 0.51
CA LEU A 121 22.47 12.40 -0.71
C LEU A 121 21.92 13.03 -2.00
N ILE A 122 20.60 13.27 -2.07
CA ILE A 122 19.98 13.85 -3.27
C ILE A 122 20.48 15.27 -3.50
N ASN A 123 20.40 16.14 -2.50
CA ASN A 123 20.84 17.52 -2.63
C ASN A 123 22.35 17.59 -2.93
N THR A 124 23.16 16.83 -2.23
CA THR A 124 24.61 16.76 -2.46
C THR A 124 24.93 16.30 -3.87
N PHE A 125 24.24 15.28 -4.37
CA PHE A 125 24.44 14.79 -5.74
C PHE A 125 24.04 15.85 -6.78
N LEU A 126 22.85 16.47 -6.63
CA LEU A 126 22.37 17.49 -7.57
C LEU A 126 23.28 18.74 -7.60
N GLN A 127 23.83 19.15 -6.46
CA GLN A 127 24.81 20.24 -6.38
C GLN A 127 26.13 19.84 -7.06
N LYS A 128 26.58 18.61 -6.84
CA LYS A 128 27.87 18.12 -7.40
C LYS A 128 27.86 18.03 -8.93
N ILE A 129 26.68 17.74 -9.53
CA ILE A 129 26.53 17.73 -11.01
C ILE A 129 26.17 19.10 -11.57
N GLY A 130 26.09 20.15 -10.73
CA GLY A 130 25.81 21.53 -11.16
C GLY A 130 24.36 21.80 -11.56
N LEU A 131 23.42 20.93 -11.16
CA LEU A 131 22.00 21.07 -11.52
C LEU A 131 21.26 22.06 -10.62
N ILE A 132 21.77 22.28 -9.39
CA ILE A 132 21.26 23.23 -8.41
C ILE A 132 22.41 23.92 -7.69
N ASP A 133 22.27 25.24 -7.42
CA ASP A 133 23.24 26.02 -6.66
C ASP A 133 23.01 25.94 -5.15
N LYS A 134 21.73 25.76 -4.72
CA LYS A 134 21.33 25.69 -3.32
C LYS A 134 20.49 24.45 -3.05
N PRO A 135 20.55 23.90 -1.84
CA PRO A 135 19.72 22.75 -1.48
C PRO A 135 18.22 23.01 -1.69
N ILE A 136 17.54 22.08 -2.32
CA ILE A 136 16.07 22.09 -2.46
C ILE A 136 15.46 21.48 -1.20
N LYS A 137 14.41 22.10 -0.68
CA LYS A 137 13.64 21.56 0.43
C LYS A 137 12.79 20.38 -0.04
N LEU A 138 13.33 19.17 0.06
CA LEU A 138 12.64 17.92 -0.27
C LEU A 138 11.89 17.36 0.95
N LEU A 139 12.54 17.36 2.11
CA LEU A 139 11.97 16.89 3.38
C LEU A 139 10.89 17.84 3.89
N LEU A 140 9.94 17.31 4.66
CA LEU A 140 8.77 18.01 5.20
C LEU A 140 7.88 18.61 4.10
N THR A 141 7.68 17.85 3.03
CA THR A 141 6.82 18.20 1.89
C THR A 141 5.81 17.08 1.60
N PRO A 142 4.68 17.40 0.96
CA PRO A 142 3.73 16.40 0.46
C PRO A 142 4.39 15.34 -0.43
N GLY A 143 5.35 15.77 -1.26
CA GLY A 143 6.10 14.87 -2.14
C GLY A 143 6.92 13.83 -1.39
N ALA A 144 7.54 14.21 -0.26
CA ALA A 144 8.28 13.28 0.59
C ALA A 144 7.36 12.22 1.21
N VAL A 145 6.15 12.61 1.64
CA VAL A 145 5.16 11.67 2.18
C VAL A 145 4.73 10.67 1.11
N ILE A 146 4.37 11.16 -0.07
CA ILE A 146 3.96 10.29 -1.20
C ILE A 146 5.10 9.35 -1.59
N LEU A 147 6.34 9.85 -1.67
CA LEU A 147 7.52 9.03 -1.96
C LEU A 147 7.71 7.91 -0.92
N GLY A 148 7.61 8.25 0.37
CA GLY A 148 7.69 7.28 1.45
C GLY A 148 6.60 6.21 1.35
N MET A 149 5.34 6.62 1.10
CA MET A 149 4.23 5.68 0.89
C MET A 149 4.47 4.77 -0.32
N VAL A 150 4.90 5.31 -1.46
CA VAL A 150 5.19 4.52 -2.67
C VAL A 150 6.27 3.50 -2.38
N TYR A 151 7.37 3.91 -1.74
CA TYR A 151 8.48 3.02 -1.40
C TYR A 151 8.05 1.90 -0.45
N ASP A 152 7.28 2.24 0.59
CA ASP A 152 6.88 1.26 1.60
C ASP A 152 5.83 0.27 1.07
N TYR A 153 4.97 0.71 0.15
CA TYR A 153 3.85 -0.10 -0.32
C TYR A 153 4.06 -0.73 -1.71
N ILE A 154 5.15 -0.42 -2.45
CA ILE A 154 5.39 -0.98 -3.78
C ILE A 154 5.44 -2.51 -3.81
N PRO A 155 6.01 -3.23 -2.83
CA PRO A 155 5.98 -4.70 -2.83
C PRO A 155 4.56 -5.26 -2.74
N TYR A 156 3.67 -4.62 -1.98
CA TYR A 156 2.28 -5.06 -1.82
C TYR A 156 1.46 -4.90 -3.11
N MET A 157 1.88 -4.01 -4.01
CA MET A 157 1.27 -3.89 -5.33
C MET A 157 1.85 -4.90 -6.31
N ILE A 158 3.18 -5.12 -6.31
CA ILE A 158 3.86 -6.03 -7.22
C ILE A 158 3.39 -7.47 -7.00
N LEU A 159 3.28 -7.91 -5.75
CA LEU A 159 2.99 -9.29 -5.38
C LEU A 159 1.72 -9.86 -6.02
N PRO A 160 0.53 -9.26 -5.83
CA PRO A 160 -0.70 -9.80 -6.40
C PRO A 160 -0.72 -9.70 -7.93
N ILE A 161 -0.17 -8.60 -8.50
CA ILE A 161 -0.09 -8.43 -9.96
C ILE A 161 0.80 -9.52 -10.57
N TYR A 162 2.01 -9.70 -10.02
CA TYR A 162 2.94 -10.73 -10.46
C TYR A 162 2.35 -12.14 -10.30
N SER A 163 1.69 -12.42 -9.18
CA SER A 163 1.07 -13.72 -8.91
C SER A 163 0.02 -14.09 -9.95
N VAL A 164 -0.78 -13.14 -10.41
CA VAL A 164 -1.77 -13.37 -11.46
C VAL A 164 -1.10 -13.48 -12.84
N MET A 165 -0.17 -12.55 -13.15
CA MET A 165 0.55 -12.54 -14.42
C MET A 165 1.37 -13.81 -14.67
N SER A 166 2.04 -14.32 -13.65
CA SER A 166 2.89 -15.52 -13.77
C SER A 166 2.10 -16.80 -14.05
N LYS A 167 0.79 -16.77 -13.82
CA LYS A 167 -0.13 -17.90 -14.09
C LYS A 167 -0.85 -17.78 -15.42
N LEU A 168 -0.63 -16.71 -16.19
CA LEU A 168 -1.23 -16.57 -17.51
C LEU A 168 -0.72 -17.66 -18.45
N ASP A 169 -1.65 -18.32 -19.13
CA ASP A 169 -1.32 -19.31 -20.14
C ASP A 169 -0.67 -18.64 -21.35
N LYS A 170 0.52 -19.10 -21.71
CA LYS A 170 1.26 -18.59 -22.88
C LYS A 170 0.51 -18.82 -24.18
N SER A 171 -0.28 -19.90 -24.28
CA SER A 171 -1.08 -20.20 -25.44
C SER A 171 -2.07 -19.08 -25.81
N LEU A 172 -2.60 -18.36 -24.82
CA LEU A 172 -3.47 -17.21 -25.04
C LEU A 172 -2.71 -16.04 -25.69
N LEU A 173 -1.43 -15.87 -25.35
CA LEU A 173 -0.59 -14.82 -25.91
C LEU A 173 -0.16 -15.17 -27.35
N GLU A 174 0.15 -16.45 -27.60
CA GLU A 174 0.50 -16.99 -28.89
C GLU A 174 -0.70 -16.92 -29.85
N ALA A 175 -1.88 -17.37 -29.40
CA ALA A 175 -3.11 -17.27 -30.20
C ALA A 175 -3.46 -15.81 -30.58
N ALA A 176 -3.20 -14.85 -29.67
CA ALA A 176 -3.40 -13.44 -29.98
C ALA A 176 -2.38 -12.95 -31.03
N GLU A 177 -1.15 -13.44 -31.03
CA GLU A 177 -0.14 -13.14 -32.05
C GLU A 177 -0.51 -13.74 -33.41
N ASP A 178 -0.98 -15.00 -33.45
CA ASP A 178 -1.45 -15.69 -34.66
C ASP A 178 -2.62 -14.95 -35.32
N LEU A 179 -3.46 -14.30 -34.50
CA LEU A 179 -4.56 -13.42 -34.98
C LEU A 179 -4.08 -12.01 -35.39
N GLY A 180 -2.78 -11.79 -35.53
CA GLY A 180 -2.20 -10.53 -35.99
C GLY A 180 -2.18 -9.41 -34.95
N SER A 181 -2.34 -9.72 -33.64
CA SER A 181 -2.29 -8.70 -32.60
C SER A 181 -0.89 -8.17 -32.38
N ASN A 182 -0.71 -6.85 -32.48
CA ASN A 182 0.51 -6.20 -32.05
C ASN A 182 0.63 -6.19 -30.50
N SER A 183 1.84 -5.88 -29.99
CA SER A 183 2.12 -5.90 -28.55
C SER A 183 1.17 -5.03 -27.71
N PHE A 184 0.76 -3.87 -28.22
CA PHE A 184 -0.16 -2.98 -27.52
C PHE A 184 -1.58 -3.56 -27.48
N THR A 185 -2.06 -4.12 -28.59
CA THR A 185 -3.39 -4.77 -28.67
C THR A 185 -3.43 -6.00 -27.76
N LYS A 186 -2.39 -6.83 -27.79
CA LYS A 186 -2.23 -7.97 -26.89
C LYS A 186 -2.25 -7.55 -25.42
N PHE A 187 -1.51 -6.49 -25.07
CA PHE A 187 -1.54 -5.93 -23.72
C PHE A 187 -2.95 -5.49 -23.33
N LYS A 188 -3.60 -4.65 -24.15
CA LYS A 188 -4.90 -4.04 -23.82
C LYS A 188 -6.05 -5.04 -23.79
N ARG A 189 -6.06 -6.01 -24.72
CA ARG A 189 -7.21 -6.92 -24.91
C ARG A 189 -7.05 -8.27 -24.22
N VAL A 190 -5.82 -8.70 -23.89
CA VAL A 190 -5.56 -10.01 -23.28
C VAL A 190 -4.93 -9.84 -21.90
N ILE A 191 -3.73 -9.25 -21.81
CA ILE A 191 -2.96 -9.24 -20.55
C ILE A 191 -3.68 -8.42 -19.49
N PHE A 192 -4.02 -7.17 -19.77
CA PHE A 192 -4.62 -6.27 -18.79
C PHE A 192 -5.97 -6.78 -18.26
N PRO A 193 -6.94 -7.24 -19.10
CA PRO A 193 -8.17 -7.81 -18.59
C PRO A 193 -8.00 -9.03 -17.69
N LEU A 194 -7.09 -9.94 -18.07
CA LEU A 194 -6.81 -11.15 -17.28
C LEU A 194 -6.07 -10.86 -15.97
N THR A 195 -5.34 -9.74 -15.90
CA THR A 195 -4.61 -9.33 -14.68
C THR A 195 -5.40 -8.39 -13.78
N LYS A 196 -6.60 -7.93 -14.17
CA LYS A 196 -7.47 -7.07 -13.35
C LYS A 196 -7.64 -7.56 -11.90
N PRO A 197 -7.87 -8.86 -11.63
CA PRO A 197 -8.00 -9.32 -10.24
C PRO A 197 -6.75 -9.03 -9.40
N GLY A 198 -5.55 -9.20 -9.97
CA GLY A 198 -4.29 -8.87 -9.32
C GLY A 198 -4.15 -7.36 -9.08
N VAL A 199 -4.55 -6.53 -10.06
CA VAL A 199 -4.54 -5.07 -9.93
C VAL A 199 -5.49 -4.61 -8.82
N ILE A 200 -6.72 -5.11 -8.77
CA ILE A 200 -7.70 -4.76 -7.73
C ILE A 200 -7.18 -5.15 -6.34
N SER A 201 -6.64 -6.36 -6.21
CA SER A 201 -6.03 -6.81 -4.96
C SER A 201 -4.85 -5.92 -4.54
N GLY A 202 -3.97 -5.56 -5.47
CA GLY A 202 -2.84 -4.66 -5.22
C GLY A 202 -3.29 -3.27 -4.80
N ILE A 203 -4.28 -2.69 -5.48
CA ILE A 203 -4.86 -1.39 -5.11
C ILE A 203 -5.40 -1.43 -3.68
N THR A 204 -6.15 -2.47 -3.33
CA THR A 204 -6.71 -2.60 -1.97
C THR A 204 -5.60 -2.73 -0.92
N MET A 205 -4.56 -3.55 -1.20
CA MET A 205 -3.44 -3.76 -0.29
C MET A 205 -2.56 -2.52 -0.09
N VAL A 206 -2.57 -1.57 -1.02
CA VAL A 206 -1.82 -0.32 -0.93
C VAL A 206 -2.70 0.82 -0.40
N PHE A 207 -3.89 0.99 -0.94
CA PHE A 207 -4.76 2.13 -0.63
C PHE A 207 -5.21 2.13 0.83
N VAL A 208 -5.68 0.99 1.35
CA VAL A 208 -6.23 0.91 2.71
C VAL A 208 -5.20 1.29 3.78
N PRO A 209 -3.98 0.69 3.83
CA PRO A 209 -2.98 1.10 4.81
C PRO A 209 -2.43 2.51 4.54
N SER A 210 -2.42 2.98 3.29
CA SER A 210 -2.00 4.35 2.97
C SER A 210 -2.90 5.42 3.58
N VAL A 211 -4.23 5.19 3.63
CA VAL A 211 -5.18 6.12 4.26
C VAL A 211 -4.93 6.26 5.75
N SER A 212 -4.59 5.15 6.43
CA SER A 212 -4.40 5.11 7.89
C SER A 212 -2.94 5.33 8.33
N THR A 213 -2.02 5.58 7.40
CA THR A 213 -0.62 5.83 7.77
C THR A 213 -0.47 7.13 8.58
N PHE A 214 0.36 7.10 9.61
CA PHE A 214 0.65 8.25 10.46
C PHE A 214 2.16 8.52 10.58
N TYR A 215 2.96 7.47 10.73
CA TYR A 215 4.38 7.62 10.97
C TYR A 215 5.15 8.25 9.80
N ILE A 216 4.80 7.88 8.56
CA ILE A 216 5.39 8.43 7.33
C ILE A 216 5.06 9.92 7.24
N SER A 217 3.80 10.30 7.47
CA SER A 217 3.35 11.68 7.42
C SER A 217 4.00 12.55 8.47
N GLN A 218 4.11 12.09 9.73
CA GLN A 218 4.78 12.80 10.80
C GLN A 218 6.26 13.05 10.50
N LYS A 219 6.98 12.04 10.04
CA LYS A 219 8.43 12.11 9.85
C LYS A 219 8.85 12.76 8.54
N LEU A 220 8.13 12.52 7.45
CA LEU A 220 8.46 13.06 6.13
C LEU A 220 7.66 14.31 5.75
N GLY A 221 6.45 14.50 6.30
CA GLY A 221 5.55 15.59 5.95
C GLY A 221 5.55 16.76 6.94
N GLY A 222 5.91 16.50 8.18
CA GLY A 222 5.90 17.49 9.26
C GLY A 222 4.48 18.01 9.60
N THR A 223 4.40 19.07 10.39
CA THR A 223 3.14 19.61 10.96
C THR A 223 2.13 20.13 9.94
N LYS A 224 2.55 20.41 8.71
CA LYS A 224 1.65 20.94 7.65
C LYS A 224 0.89 19.86 6.89
N THR A 225 1.27 18.60 7.03
CA THR A 225 0.69 17.46 6.32
C THR A 225 0.14 16.43 7.31
N MET A 226 -0.71 16.90 8.24
CA MET A 226 -1.39 16.00 9.17
C MET A 226 -2.43 15.16 8.42
N LEU A 227 -2.26 13.85 8.45
CA LEU A 227 -3.21 12.87 7.94
C LEU A 227 -4.14 12.41 9.06
N ILE A 228 -5.17 11.64 8.70
CA ILE A 228 -6.14 11.14 9.68
C ILE A 228 -5.46 10.22 10.72
N GLY A 229 -4.49 9.43 10.31
CA GLY A 229 -3.70 8.59 11.21
C GLY A 229 -2.94 9.40 12.27
N ASP A 230 -2.37 10.55 11.90
CA ASP A 230 -1.72 11.47 12.84
C ASP A 230 -2.68 12.01 13.89
N THR A 231 -3.93 12.23 13.48
CA THR A 231 -4.98 12.80 14.36
C THR A 231 -5.53 11.78 15.35
N ILE A 232 -5.42 10.48 15.05
CA ILE A 232 -5.87 9.40 15.94
C ILE A 232 -4.81 9.12 17.02
N GLU A 233 -3.53 9.37 16.73
CA GLU A 233 -2.43 9.12 17.67
C GLU A 233 -2.28 10.22 18.73
N TYR A 234 -2.74 11.45 18.45
CA TYR A 234 -2.75 12.58 19.39
C TYR A 234 -4.07 12.68 20.14
#